data_fed5b0d231b3c1929913f478f3403209
#
_entry.id   fed5b0d231b3c1929913f478f3403209
#
_cell.length_a   1.000
_cell.length_b   1.000
_cell.length_c   1.000
_cell.angle_alpha   90.00
_cell.angle_beta   90.00
_cell.angle_gamma   90.00
#
_symmetry.space_group_name_H-M   'P 1'
#
loop_
_entity.id
_entity.type
_entity.pdbx_description
1 polymer ?
#
loop_
_entity_poly.entity_id
_entity_poly.type
_entity_poly.pdbx_seq_one_letter_code
_entity_poly.pdbx_strand_id
1 'polypeptide(L)'
;MDIKIIETELGKIEYSTTGNGKPLLFIHGGHTNCNSTLWQKGFDIKKFQFISPSRPGYGNTPLNNNKTPKQQADLIISLLDYMSIDKVILYGISAGGLTTIEFASNYPERVEKLILASCVSKEWLDKKGKIYKTAQRIFNPKVEGFVWRMIRFFSGIFPNLIAKNFYPQFTSKPTHKLIKEDVNELISMFKDFGSGKGFVNDIDQII
;
A
#
# COMPACT_ATOMS: atom_id res chain seq x y z
N MET A 1 -10.51 8.57 11.80
CA MET A 1 -10.24 8.29 10.37
C MET A 1 -11.56 8.32 9.63
N ASP A 2 -11.66 9.14 8.59
CA ASP A 2 -12.84 9.31 7.76
C ASP A 2 -12.53 8.69 6.38
N ILE A 3 -13.37 7.72 5.96
CA ILE A 3 -13.19 6.98 4.69
C ILE A 3 -14.25 7.47 3.72
N LYS A 4 -13.82 7.85 2.53
CA LYS A 4 -14.67 8.35 1.45
C LYS A 4 -14.37 7.67 0.14
N ILE A 5 -15.35 7.68 -0.72
CA ILE A 5 -15.22 7.25 -2.11
C ILE A 5 -15.74 8.41 -2.96
N ILE A 6 -14.95 8.82 -3.93
CA ILE A 6 -15.35 9.84 -4.90
C ILE A 6 -15.21 9.30 -6.32
N GLU A 7 -15.92 9.92 -7.22
CA GLU A 7 -15.77 9.73 -8.66
C GLU A 7 -15.01 10.93 -9.22
N THR A 8 -13.97 10.67 -9.99
CA THR A 8 -13.21 11.67 -10.73
C THR A 8 -13.31 11.40 -12.23
N GLU A 9 -12.81 12.30 -13.06
CA GLU A 9 -12.76 12.09 -14.53
C GLU A 9 -11.91 10.86 -14.91
N LEU A 10 -10.94 10.48 -14.05
CA LEU A 10 -10.06 9.32 -14.26
C LEU A 10 -10.58 8.04 -13.59
N GLY A 11 -11.73 8.14 -12.89
CA GLY A 11 -12.41 7.01 -12.26
C GLY A 11 -12.59 7.15 -10.76
N LYS A 12 -13.17 6.12 -10.19
CA LYS A 12 -13.50 6.03 -8.78
C LYS A 12 -12.25 5.82 -7.92
N ILE A 13 -12.14 6.55 -6.83
CA ILE A 13 -11.07 6.40 -5.85
C ILE A 13 -11.60 6.43 -4.41
N GLU A 14 -11.18 5.43 -3.63
CA GLU A 14 -11.38 5.37 -2.19
C GLU A 14 -10.17 5.96 -1.48
N TYR A 15 -10.41 6.72 -0.42
CA TYR A 15 -9.33 7.28 0.39
C TYR A 15 -9.76 7.48 1.84
N SER A 16 -8.80 7.58 2.72
CA SER A 16 -9.02 7.97 4.11
C SER A 16 -8.28 9.27 4.44
N THR A 17 -8.85 10.01 5.40
CA THR A 17 -8.20 11.19 5.97
C THR A 17 -8.19 11.14 7.49
N THR A 18 -7.11 11.65 8.10
CA THR A 18 -6.97 11.78 9.55
C THR A 18 -6.10 12.99 9.86
N GLY A 19 -6.47 13.76 10.88
CA GLY A 19 -5.78 15.00 11.25
C GLY A 19 -6.15 16.18 10.35
N ASN A 20 -5.56 17.35 10.61
CA ASN A 20 -5.91 18.62 9.96
C ASN A 20 -4.74 19.60 9.85
N GLY A 21 -3.52 19.09 9.86
CA GLY A 21 -2.30 19.89 9.69
C GLY A 21 -1.81 19.89 8.24
N LYS A 22 -0.49 19.85 8.07
CA LYS A 22 0.17 19.84 6.76
C LYS A 22 -0.17 18.58 5.97
N PRO A 23 -0.56 18.68 4.68
CA PRO A 23 -0.93 17.52 3.90
C PRO A 23 0.23 16.53 3.73
N LEU A 24 0.01 15.27 4.12
CA LEU A 24 0.91 14.15 3.92
C LEU A 24 0.16 13.06 3.16
N LEU A 25 0.54 12.87 1.90
CA LEU A 25 -0.03 11.85 1.02
C LEU A 25 0.75 10.55 1.17
N PHE A 26 0.06 9.50 1.58
CA PHE A 26 0.65 8.18 1.76
C PHE A 26 0.25 7.22 0.64
N ILE A 27 1.23 6.75 -0.11
CA ILE A 27 1.07 5.73 -1.14
C ILE A 27 1.44 4.37 -0.54
N HIS A 28 0.42 3.59 -0.22
CA HIS A 28 0.57 2.31 0.49
C HIS A 28 1.26 1.22 -0.32
N GLY A 29 1.83 0.23 0.37
CA GLY A 29 2.45 -0.96 -0.20
C GLY A 29 1.47 -2.00 -0.72
N GLY A 30 1.95 -3.23 -0.97
CA GLY A 30 1.11 -4.38 -1.34
C GLY A 30 0.23 -4.87 -0.18
N HIS A 31 -0.85 -5.56 -0.52
CA HIS A 31 -1.79 -6.22 0.40
C HIS A 31 -2.54 -5.33 1.38
N THR A 32 -2.45 -4.01 1.28
CA THR A 32 -3.10 -3.05 2.17
C THR A 32 -3.92 -2.04 1.37
N ASN A 33 -4.59 -1.10 2.02
CA ASN A 33 -5.43 -0.09 1.41
C ASN A 33 -5.47 1.17 2.30
N CYS A 34 -6.39 2.09 2.03
CA CYS A 34 -6.53 3.34 2.77
C CYS A 34 -6.81 3.18 4.28
N ASN A 35 -7.21 1.99 4.74
CA ASN A 35 -7.52 1.74 6.15
C ASN A 35 -6.27 1.53 7.01
N SER A 36 -5.11 1.26 6.40
CA SER A 36 -3.87 1.02 7.15
C SER A 36 -3.41 2.28 7.84
N THR A 37 -3.25 2.22 9.15
CA THR A 37 -2.75 3.32 10.00
C THR A 37 -1.37 3.07 10.56
N LEU A 38 -0.80 1.89 10.35
CA LEU A 38 0.47 1.49 10.93
C LEU A 38 1.63 2.43 10.54
N TRP A 39 1.61 2.94 9.31
CA TRP A 39 2.59 3.89 8.79
C TRP A 39 2.54 5.27 9.46
N GLN A 40 1.43 5.61 10.14
CA GLN A 40 1.27 6.87 10.87
C GLN A 40 2.02 6.87 12.21
N LYS A 41 2.53 5.72 12.66
CA LYS A 41 3.31 5.63 13.90
C LYS A 41 4.54 6.54 13.84
N GLY A 42 4.71 7.32 14.89
CA GLY A 42 5.82 8.30 15.00
C GLY A 42 5.52 9.67 14.41
N PHE A 43 4.41 9.86 13.71
CA PHE A 43 3.97 11.18 13.27
C PHE A 43 2.99 11.81 14.27
N ASP A 44 3.10 13.12 14.43
CA ASP A 44 2.16 13.89 15.25
C ASP A 44 0.90 14.23 14.42
N ILE A 45 -0.22 13.58 14.72
CA ILE A 45 -1.51 13.80 14.03
C ILE A 45 -2.06 15.22 14.14
N LYS A 46 -1.53 16.05 15.06
CA LYS A 46 -1.89 17.47 15.16
C LYS A 46 -1.12 18.33 14.16
N LYS A 47 0.00 17.85 13.65
CA LYS A 47 0.86 18.56 12.69
C LYS A 47 0.57 18.21 11.25
N PHE A 48 -0.02 17.04 11.00
CA PHE A 48 -0.24 16.53 9.65
C PHE A 48 -1.71 16.20 9.40
N GLN A 49 -2.15 16.43 8.17
CA GLN A 49 -3.33 15.84 7.59
C GLN A 49 -2.87 14.64 6.77
N PHE A 50 -3.11 13.44 7.27
CA PHE A 50 -2.81 12.20 6.55
C PHE A 50 -3.89 11.95 5.50
N ILE A 51 -3.46 11.73 4.27
CA ILE A 51 -4.29 11.40 3.11
C ILE A 51 -3.78 10.08 2.58
N SER A 52 -4.63 9.06 2.61
CA SER A 52 -4.25 7.71 2.20
C SER A 52 -5.26 7.20 1.17
N PRO A 53 -4.98 7.30 -0.14
CA PRO A 53 -5.80 6.67 -1.16
C PRO A 53 -5.57 5.15 -1.18
N SER A 54 -6.62 4.38 -1.44
CA SER A 54 -6.46 3.01 -1.92
C SER A 54 -5.98 3.06 -3.37
N ARG A 55 -4.79 2.50 -3.65
CA ARG A 55 -4.26 2.44 -5.02
C ARG A 55 -5.18 1.61 -5.92
N PRO A 56 -5.20 1.86 -7.25
CA PRO A 56 -6.00 1.08 -8.18
C PRO A 56 -5.85 -0.43 -8.03
N GLY A 57 -6.98 -1.12 -7.92
CA GLY A 57 -7.05 -2.57 -7.67
C GLY A 57 -7.08 -2.96 -6.19
N TYR A 58 -6.91 -2.01 -5.27
CA TYR A 58 -7.00 -2.22 -3.82
C TYR A 58 -8.24 -1.54 -3.22
N GLY A 59 -8.73 -2.09 -2.11
CA GLY A 59 -9.92 -1.57 -1.45
C GLY A 59 -11.10 -1.45 -2.41
N ASN A 60 -11.78 -0.31 -2.37
CA ASN A 60 -12.88 0.01 -3.28
C ASN A 60 -12.46 0.87 -4.49
N THR A 61 -11.17 1.03 -4.74
CA THR A 61 -10.64 1.67 -5.96
C THR A 61 -10.46 0.63 -7.06
N PRO A 62 -11.28 0.63 -8.11
CA PRO A 62 -11.16 -0.36 -9.18
C PRO A 62 -9.87 -0.16 -9.99
N LEU A 63 -9.31 -1.25 -10.51
CA LEU A 63 -8.11 -1.18 -11.33
C LEU A 63 -8.39 -0.51 -12.68
N ASN A 64 -9.46 -0.89 -13.35
CA ASN A 64 -9.92 -0.36 -14.66
C ASN A 64 -8.74 -0.03 -15.60
N ASN A 65 -8.67 1.23 -16.06
CA ASN A 65 -7.62 1.74 -16.94
C ASN A 65 -6.39 2.28 -16.19
N ASN A 66 -6.40 2.26 -14.84
CA ASN A 66 -5.33 2.81 -14.01
C ASN A 66 -4.28 1.73 -13.65
N LYS A 67 -3.75 1.04 -14.67
CA LYS A 67 -2.86 -0.11 -14.48
C LYS A 67 -1.40 0.28 -14.31
N THR A 68 -0.92 1.28 -15.05
CA THR A 68 0.48 1.70 -14.98
C THR A 68 0.74 2.62 -13.78
N PRO A 69 1.99 2.70 -13.28
CA PRO A 69 2.34 3.61 -12.20
C PRO A 69 1.97 5.07 -12.50
N LYS A 70 2.16 5.51 -13.75
CA LYS A 70 1.75 6.85 -14.19
C LYS A 70 0.24 7.06 -14.09
N GLN A 71 -0.58 6.15 -14.62
CA GLN A 71 -2.04 6.24 -14.55
C GLN A 71 -2.54 6.24 -13.10
N GLN A 72 -1.87 5.48 -12.21
CA GLN A 72 -2.16 5.50 -10.78
C GLN A 72 -1.83 6.87 -10.16
N ALA A 73 -0.69 7.47 -10.54
CA ALA A 73 -0.32 8.83 -10.11
C ALA A 73 -1.33 9.87 -10.60
N ASP A 74 -1.74 9.79 -11.87
CA ASP A 74 -2.74 10.68 -12.47
C ASP A 74 -4.07 10.64 -11.70
N LEU A 75 -4.56 9.44 -11.36
CA LEU A 75 -5.77 9.27 -10.55
C LEU A 75 -5.60 9.89 -9.15
N ILE A 76 -4.43 9.75 -8.53
CA ILE A 76 -4.16 10.34 -7.20
C ILE A 76 -4.07 11.86 -7.29
N ILE A 77 -3.53 12.42 -8.37
CA ILE A 77 -3.57 13.87 -8.63
C ILE A 77 -5.01 14.37 -8.68
N SER A 78 -5.89 13.67 -9.41
CA SER A 78 -7.30 14.07 -9.48
C SER A 78 -8.00 14.05 -8.12
N LEU A 79 -7.57 13.19 -7.19
CA LEU A 79 -8.02 13.23 -5.79
C LEU A 79 -7.55 14.50 -5.08
N LEU A 80 -6.27 14.88 -5.24
CA LEU A 80 -5.74 16.11 -4.61
C LEU A 80 -6.42 17.36 -5.15
N ASP A 81 -6.74 17.40 -6.46
CA ASP A 81 -7.48 18.48 -7.08
C ASP A 81 -8.90 18.58 -6.52
N TYR A 82 -9.60 17.44 -6.39
CA TYR A 82 -10.91 17.39 -5.73
C TYR A 82 -10.86 17.91 -4.29
N MET A 83 -9.77 17.64 -3.57
CA MET A 83 -9.56 18.12 -2.19
C MET A 83 -9.05 19.56 -2.11
N SER A 84 -8.78 20.23 -3.24
CA SER A 84 -8.15 21.57 -3.32
C SER A 84 -6.81 21.61 -2.59
N ILE A 85 -5.98 20.58 -2.73
CA ILE A 85 -4.66 20.46 -2.12
C ILE A 85 -3.59 20.69 -3.18
N ASP A 86 -2.85 21.78 -3.09
CA ASP A 86 -1.82 22.13 -4.08
C ASP A 86 -0.55 21.33 -3.92
N LYS A 87 -0.06 21.16 -2.69
CA LYS A 87 1.21 20.46 -2.41
C LYS A 87 1.09 19.52 -1.23
N VAL A 88 1.86 18.43 -1.31
CA VAL A 88 1.92 17.40 -0.26
C VAL A 88 3.35 17.04 0.12
N ILE A 89 3.53 16.56 1.34
CA ILE A 89 4.65 15.67 1.63
C ILE A 89 4.24 14.31 1.08
N LEU A 90 4.98 13.81 0.09
CA LEU A 90 4.69 12.54 -0.57
C LEU A 90 5.47 11.41 0.11
N TYR A 91 4.77 10.41 0.64
CA TYR A 91 5.36 9.28 1.34
C TYR A 91 4.93 7.98 0.67
N GLY A 92 5.88 7.27 0.05
CA GLY A 92 5.65 5.98 -0.57
C GLY A 92 6.33 4.85 0.19
N ILE A 93 5.71 3.67 0.20
CA ILE A 93 6.27 2.48 0.84
C ILE A 93 6.16 1.24 -0.05
N SER A 94 7.20 0.39 -0.05
CA SER A 94 7.19 -0.96 -0.64
C SER A 94 6.68 -0.94 -2.09
N ALA A 95 5.66 -1.73 -2.44
CA ALA A 95 5.05 -1.80 -3.78
C ALA A 95 4.44 -0.48 -4.28
N GLY A 96 4.17 0.49 -3.38
CA GLY A 96 3.74 1.84 -3.77
C GLY A 96 4.82 2.70 -4.39
N GLY A 97 6.08 2.23 -4.37
CA GLY A 97 7.24 3.01 -4.80
C GLY A 97 7.18 3.49 -6.23
N LEU A 98 6.79 2.64 -7.19
CA LEU A 98 6.71 3.02 -8.60
C LEU A 98 5.68 4.13 -8.84
N THR A 99 4.49 4.01 -8.25
CA THR A 99 3.46 5.06 -8.29
C THR A 99 3.97 6.37 -7.66
N THR A 100 4.71 6.27 -6.55
CA THR A 100 5.28 7.43 -5.85
C THR A 100 6.35 8.12 -6.69
N ILE A 101 7.22 7.36 -7.35
CA ILE A 101 8.26 7.89 -8.24
C ILE A 101 7.63 8.57 -9.45
N GLU A 102 6.65 7.94 -10.10
CA GLU A 102 5.91 8.53 -11.22
C GLU A 102 5.18 9.80 -10.81
N PHE A 103 4.57 9.82 -9.63
CA PHE A 103 3.94 11.03 -9.10
C PHE A 103 4.96 12.16 -8.96
N ALA A 104 6.09 11.91 -8.28
CA ALA A 104 7.11 12.93 -8.04
C ALA A 104 7.78 13.42 -9.34
N SER A 105 7.94 12.52 -10.32
CA SER A 105 8.57 12.83 -11.61
C SER A 105 7.67 13.66 -12.53
N ASN A 106 6.37 13.32 -12.60
CA ASN A 106 5.43 13.99 -13.51
C ASN A 106 4.79 15.25 -12.90
N TYR A 107 4.78 15.36 -11.56
CA TYR A 107 4.12 16.46 -10.84
C TYR A 107 5.04 17.02 -9.73
N PRO A 108 6.29 17.45 -10.06
CA PRO A 108 7.25 17.91 -9.06
C PRO A 108 6.76 19.15 -8.31
N GLU A 109 5.95 20.00 -8.95
CA GLU A 109 5.35 21.19 -8.34
C GLU A 109 4.34 20.87 -7.24
N ARG A 110 3.76 19.65 -7.27
CA ARG A 110 2.79 19.14 -6.27
C ARG A 110 3.48 18.47 -5.06
N VAL A 111 4.81 18.33 -5.10
CA VAL A 111 5.60 17.65 -4.07
C VAL A 111 6.46 18.64 -3.32
N GLU A 112 6.23 18.77 -2.02
CA GLU A 112 7.09 19.56 -1.14
C GLU A 112 8.30 18.78 -0.65
N LYS A 113 8.07 17.52 -0.25
CA LYS A 113 9.10 16.57 0.19
C LYS A 113 8.73 15.18 -0.28
N LEU A 114 9.73 14.40 -0.65
CA LEU A 114 9.59 13.00 -1.05
C LEU A 114 10.24 12.09 -0.01
N ILE A 115 9.48 11.09 0.46
CA ILE A 115 9.95 10.03 1.36
C ILE A 115 9.70 8.69 0.68
N LEU A 116 10.77 7.92 0.45
CA LEU A 116 10.72 6.57 -0.11
C LEU A 116 11.17 5.57 0.96
N ALA A 117 10.21 4.84 1.54
CA ALA A 117 10.47 3.89 2.61
C ALA A 117 10.47 2.45 2.06
N SER A 118 11.66 1.87 1.89
CA SER A 118 11.83 0.49 1.36
C SER A 118 11.05 0.27 0.07
N CYS A 119 11.06 1.26 -0.82
CA CYS A 119 10.27 1.30 -2.03
C CYS A 119 10.82 0.38 -3.13
N VAL A 120 9.90 -0.22 -3.88
CA VAL A 120 10.20 -0.80 -5.19
C VAL A 120 10.46 0.36 -6.15
N SER A 121 11.66 0.39 -6.75
CA SER A 121 12.12 1.44 -7.68
C SER A 121 12.52 0.91 -9.06
N LYS A 122 12.32 -0.39 -9.29
CA LYS A 122 12.59 -1.08 -10.57
C LYS A 122 11.66 -2.28 -10.71
N GLU A 123 11.75 -2.98 -11.82
CA GLU A 123 11.05 -4.27 -11.98
C GLU A 123 11.27 -5.14 -10.73
N TRP A 124 10.18 -5.54 -10.11
CA TRP A 124 10.23 -6.18 -8.79
C TRP A 124 10.60 -7.65 -8.86
N LEU A 125 9.91 -8.40 -9.73
CA LEU A 125 10.09 -9.84 -9.84
C LEU A 125 10.41 -10.24 -11.28
N ASP A 126 11.40 -11.11 -11.44
CA ASP A 126 11.61 -11.78 -12.73
C ASP A 126 10.37 -12.60 -13.10
N LYS A 127 9.70 -12.21 -14.18
CA LYS A 127 8.46 -12.86 -14.68
C LYS A 127 8.64 -14.33 -15.06
N LYS A 128 9.86 -14.75 -15.38
CA LYS A 128 10.20 -16.17 -15.63
C LYS A 128 10.45 -16.94 -14.33
N GLY A 129 10.68 -16.24 -13.23
CA GLY A 129 11.05 -16.79 -11.94
C GLY A 129 9.93 -17.57 -11.25
N LYS A 130 10.32 -18.51 -10.40
CA LYS A 130 9.38 -19.33 -9.60
C LYS A 130 8.58 -18.47 -8.62
N ILE A 131 9.22 -17.45 -8.04
CA ILE A 131 8.58 -16.55 -7.05
C ILE A 131 7.42 -15.81 -7.70
N TYR A 132 7.62 -15.22 -8.88
CA TYR A 132 6.57 -14.54 -9.63
C TYR A 132 5.39 -15.46 -9.93
N LYS A 133 5.65 -16.65 -10.48
CA LYS A 133 4.60 -17.64 -10.80
C LYS A 133 3.81 -18.09 -9.56
N THR A 134 4.49 -18.22 -8.42
CA THR A 134 3.84 -18.57 -7.16
C THR A 134 2.98 -17.40 -6.65
N ALA A 135 3.50 -16.17 -6.68
CA ALA A 135 2.78 -14.97 -6.29
C ALA A 135 1.51 -14.78 -7.14
N GLN A 136 1.60 -14.92 -8.46
CA GLN A 136 0.46 -14.87 -9.38
C GLN A 136 -0.64 -15.89 -9.05
N ARG A 137 -0.28 -17.08 -8.57
CA ARG A 137 -1.25 -18.11 -8.19
C ARG A 137 -1.91 -17.81 -6.85
N ILE A 138 -1.10 -17.49 -5.83
CA ILE A 138 -1.56 -17.28 -4.45
C ILE A 138 -2.39 -16.00 -4.33
N PHE A 139 -1.93 -14.92 -4.99
CA PHE A 139 -2.59 -13.62 -4.93
C PHE A 139 -3.52 -13.34 -6.12
N ASN A 140 -3.89 -14.39 -6.87
CA ASN A 140 -4.96 -14.26 -7.85
C ASN A 140 -6.25 -13.79 -7.16
N PRO A 141 -6.97 -12.79 -7.69
CA PRO A 141 -8.18 -12.23 -7.06
C PRO A 141 -9.26 -13.27 -6.71
N LYS A 142 -9.30 -14.41 -7.41
CA LYS A 142 -10.25 -15.49 -7.13
C LYS A 142 -9.86 -16.35 -5.92
N VAL A 143 -8.59 -16.34 -5.52
CA VAL A 143 -8.02 -17.25 -4.52
C VAL A 143 -7.54 -16.48 -3.27
N GLU A 144 -7.03 -15.28 -3.44
CA GLU A 144 -6.37 -14.53 -2.37
C GLU A 144 -7.23 -14.31 -1.14
N GLY A 145 -8.53 -14.08 -1.32
CA GLY A 145 -9.45 -13.90 -0.19
C GLY A 145 -9.51 -15.14 0.72
N PHE A 146 -9.45 -16.33 0.12
CA PHE A 146 -9.34 -17.60 0.88
C PHE A 146 -7.97 -17.71 1.56
N VAL A 147 -6.89 -17.39 0.85
CA VAL A 147 -5.52 -17.43 1.41
C VAL A 147 -5.41 -16.53 2.64
N TRP A 148 -5.86 -15.26 2.55
CA TRP A 148 -5.82 -14.35 3.70
C TRP A 148 -6.72 -14.79 4.85
N ARG A 149 -7.87 -15.40 4.56
CA ARG A 149 -8.73 -15.99 5.60
C ARG A 149 -8.01 -17.10 6.35
N MET A 150 -7.32 -17.99 5.63
CA MET A 150 -6.52 -19.07 6.23
C MET A 150 -5.35 -18.52 7.06
N ILE A 151 -4.62 -17.53 6.53
CA ILE A 151 -3.53 -16.88 7.28
C ILE A 151 -4.07 -16.26 8.57
N ARG A 152 -5.17 -15.50 8.52
CA ARG A 152 -5.82 -14.94 9.71
C ARG A 152 -6.24 -16.01 10.71
N PHE A 153 -6.86 -17.08 10.25
CA PHE A 153 -7.29 -18.19 11.11
C PHE A 153 -6.09 -18.84 11.83
N PHE A 154 -5.07 -19.24 11.08
CA PHE A 154 -3.88 -19.84 11.68
C PHE A 154 -3.05 -18.86 12.51
N SER A 155 -3.06 -17.60 12.20
CA SER A 155 -2.43 -16.55 13.03
C SER A 155 -3.07 -16.45 14.41
N GLY A 156 -4.37 -16.72 14.53
CA GLY A 156 -5.06 -16.78 15.81
C GLY A 156 -4.67 -17.98 16.66
N ILE A 157 -4.34 -19.11 16.04
CA ILE A 157 -4.01 -20.38 16.71
C ILE A 157 -2.50 -20.50 16.96
N PHE A 158 -1.69 -20.18 15.95
CA PHE A 158 -0.22 -20.35 15.97
C PHE A 158 0.52 -19.04 15.64
N PRO A 159 0.32 -17.94 16.41
CA PRO A 159 0.85 -16.63 16.06
C PRO A 159 2.38 -16.61 15.88
N ASN A 160 3.12 -17.26 16.77
CA ASN A 160 4.58 -17.31 16.71
C ASN A 160 5.11 -18.06 15.47
N LEU A 161 4.42 -19.14 15.06
CA LEU A 161 4.81 -19.92 13.88
C LEU A 161 4.58 -19.10 12.60
N ILE A 162 3.42 -18.48 12.50
CA ILE A 162 3.08 -17.62 11.35
C ILE A 162 4.02 -16.42 11.31
N ALA A 163 4.25 -15.74 12.44
CA ALA A 163 5.17 -14.61 12.50
C ALA A 163 6.59 -14.99 12.05
N LYS A 164 7.16 -16.09 12.53
CA LYS A 164 8.49 -16.56 12.12
C LYS A 164 8.63 -16.78 10.62
N ASN A 165 7.56 -17.23 9.96
CA ASN A 165 7.58 -17.47 8.50
C ASN A 165 7.44 -16.19 7.67
N PHE A 166 6.68 -15.20 8.15
CA PHE A 166 6.44 -13.96 7.42
C PHE A 166 7.42 -12.84 7.75
N TYR A 167 7.94 -12.80 8.97
CA TYR A 167 8.81 -11.73 9.48
C TYR A 167 10.03 -11.42 8.59
N PRO A 168 10.73 -12.43 8.01
CA PRO A 168 11.87 -12.16 7.12
C PRO A 168 11.53 -11.37 5.85
N GLN A 169 10.25 -11.25 5.50
CA GLN A 169 9.81 -10.45 4.36
C GLN A 169 9.77 -8.94 4.66
N PHE A 170 9.78 -8.57 5.95
CA PHE A 170 9.64 -7.19 6.41
C PHE A 170 10.91 -6.61 7.03
N THR A 171 11.85 -7.46 7.42
CA THR A 171 13.07 -7.01 8.13
C THR A 171 14.20 -8.02 8.03
N SER A 172 15.42 -7.52 8.15
CA SER A 172 16.65 -8.34 8.29
C SER A 172 16.93 -8.78 9.73
N LYS A 173 16.11 -8.36 10.72
CA LYS A 173 16.25 -8.81 12.12
C LYS A 173 16.07 -10.32 12.19
N PRO A 174 17.00 -11.06 12.82
CA PRO A 174 16.89 -12.51 12.93
C PRO A 174 15.62 -12.95 13.67
N THR A 175 14.97 -14.00 13.19
CA THR A 175 13.68 -14.50 13.74
C THR A 175 13.76 -14.96 15.19
N HIS A 176 14.96 -15.37 15.67
CA HIS A 176 15.16 -15.73 17.08
C HIS A 176 15.15 -14.52 18.04
N LYS A 177 15.23 -13.29 17.51
CA LYS A 177 15.12 -12.03 18.26
C LYS A 177 13.73 -11.42 18.23
N LEU A 178 12.73 -12.14 17.69
CA LEU A 178 11.33 -11.72 17.71
C LEU A 178 10.83 -11.63 19.16
N ILE A 179 10.32 -10.46 19.52
CA ILE A 179 9.62 -10.23 20.79
C ILE A 179 8.12 -10.30 20.58
N LYS A 180 7.36 -10.38 21.66
CA LYS A 180 5.90 -10.52 21.60
C LYS A 180 5.23 -9.36 20.87
N GLU A 181 5.76 -8.17 21.00
CA GLU A 181 5.30 -6.95 20.33
C GLU A 181 5.45 -7.06 18.81
N ASP A 182 6.59 -7.54 18.30
CA ASP A 182 6.83 -7.78 16.88
C ASP A 182 5.78 -8.76 16.30
N VAL A 183 5.49 -9.83 17.05
CA VAL A 183 4.50 -10.84 16.67
C VAL A 183 3.10 -10.22 16.60
N ASN A 184 2.70 -9.48 17.64
CA ASN A 184 1.39 -8.85 17.70
C ASN A 184 1.19 -7.82 16.59
N GLU A 185 2.21 -7.03 16.28
CA GLU A 185 2.15 -6.06 15.16
C GLU A 185 1.95 -6.77 13.84
N LEU A 186 2.74 -7.80 13.56
CA LEU A 186 2.64 -8.54 12.30
C LEU A 186 1.26 -9.21 12.15
N ILE A 187 0.75 -9.84 13.21
CA ILE A 187 -0.59 -10.47 13.18
C ILE A 187 -1.68 -9.40 13.01
N SER A 188 -1.50 -8.23 13.62
CA SER A 188 -2.43 -7.11 13.42
C SER A 188 -2.48 -6.63 11.97
N MET A 189 -1.34 -6.57 11.28
CA MET A 189 -1.29 -6.23 9.85
C MET A 189 -2.13 -7.18 8.99
N PHE A 190 -2.09 -8.48 9.27
CA PHE A 190 -2.84 -9.48 8.50
C PHE A 190 -4.36 -9.34 8.59
N LYS A 191 -4.88 -8.64 9.61
CA LYS A 191 -6.34 -8.39 9.73
C LYS A 191 -6.87 -7.59 8.55
N ASP A 192 -6.09 -6.62 8.09
CA ASP A 192 -6.47 -5.66 7.06
C ASP A 192 -5.93 -6.03 5.68
N PHE A 193 -5.16 -7.12 5.58
CA PHE A 193 -4.56 -7.52 4.31
C PHE A 193 -5.58 -8.07 3.33
N GLY A 194 -5.50 -7.56 2.11
CA GLY A 194 -6.25 -7.94 0.94
C GLY A 194 -5.83 -7.06 -0.23
N SER A 195 -5.68 -7.64 -1.40
CA SER A 195 -5.09 -6.93 -2.55
C SER A 195 -6.00 -6.84 -3.76
N GLY A 196 -7.09 -7.58 -3.78
CA GLY A 196 -7.93 -7.62 -4.97
C GLY A 196 -7.14 -7.88 -6.25
N LYS A 197 -7.17 -6.95 -7.19
CA LYS A 197 -6.38 -6.99 -8.42
C LYS A 197 -5.05 -6.22 -8.31
N GLY A 198 -4.85 -5.48 -7.22
CA GLY A 198 -3.75 -4.53 -7.10
C GLY A 198 -2.38 -5.19 -7.02
N PHE A 199 -2.21 -6.20 -6.15
CA PHE A 199 -0.89 -6.83 -5.98
C PHE A 199 -0.42 -7.59 -7.22
N VAL A 200 -1.33 -8.28 -7.91
CA VAL A 200 -1.00 -8.94 -9.17
C VAL A 200 -0.61 -7.91 -10.22
N ASN A 201 -1.30 -6.76 -10.28
CA ASN A 201 -0.91 -5.66 -11.14
C ASN A 201 0.45 -5.06 -10.75
N ASP A 202 0.77 -4.93 -9.46
CA ASP A 202 2.05 -4.38 -9.00
C ASP A 202 3.25 -5.22 -9.45
N ILE A 203 3.15 -6.56 -9.34
CA ILE A 203 4.24 -7.45 -9.76
C ILE A 203 4.35 -7.57 -11.29
N ASP A 204 3.38 -7.06 -12.04
CA ASP A 204 3.37 -6.98 -13.50
C ASP A 204 3.92 -5.66 -14.05
N GLN A 205 4.15 -4.65 -13.18
CA GLN A 205 4.68 -3.35 -13.61
C GLN A 205 6.03 -3.50 -14.30
N ILE A 206 6.16 -2.75 -15.39
CA ILE A 206 7.41 -2.57 -16.15
C ILE A 206 7.75 -1.08 -16.03
N ILE A 207 9.01 -0.79 -15.83
CA ILE A 207 9.55 0.58 -15.83
C ILE A 207 10.08 0.88 -17.22
#